data_d2f4172e31fda78178df8183b3206bf4
#
_entry.id   d2f4172e31fda78178df8183b3206bf4
#
_cell.length_a   1.000
_cell.length_b   1.000
_cell.length_c   1.000
_cell.angle_alpha   90.00
_cell.angle_beta   90.00
_cell.angle_gamma   90.00
#
_symmetry.space_group_name_H-M   'P 1'
#
loop_
_entity.id
_entity.type
_entity.pdbx_description
1 polymer ?
#
loop_
_entity_poly.entity_id
_entity_poly.type
_entity_poly.pdbx_seq_one_letter_code
_entity_poly.pdbx_strand_id
1 'polypeptide(L)'
;MTRQGNRARADIGIIGGSGLYDVEGLQKVKELSVKTPFGVPSDTVLLGELDGIRIAFLSRHGRGHRVNPSEINYRANIYALKSLGVRRVISVSAVGSMKESIKPGDVVLPDQFIDLTKRRVSTFFEGGIVAHVAFGDPVCASLGAALLDAAHTVGATVHRGGVYICIEGPQFSTKGESRLYRQWGASVIGMTNLPEAKLAREAELCYATVALATDYDCWHETEQAVTVDSILTTLRQNVVLAKRLLRTAMPAVTDVKSCNCQRALQDAIITAPDRMPASLRRKLALLIDRVVPVKKGIQ
;
A
#
# COMPACT_ATOMS: atom_id res chain seq x y z
N MET A 1 9.16 35.75 -7.00
CA MET A 1 8.01 35.38 -6.13
C MET A 1 7.09 34.46 -6.94
N THR A 2 7.35 33.17 -6.92
CA THR A 2 6.54 32.15 -7.60
C THR A 2 5.37 31.78 -6.68
N ARG A 3 4.15 32.06 -7.14
CA ARG A 3 2.90 31.64 -6.48
C ARG A 3 2.94 30.13 -6.27
N GLN A 4 3.14 29.67 -5.04
CA GLN A 4 2.78 28.32 -4.64
C GLN A 4 1.25 28.22 -4.75
N GLY A 5 0.78 27.76 -5.90
CA GLY A 5 -0.62 27.39 -6.07
C GLY A 5 -0.98 26.40 -4.96
N ASN A 6 -2.15 26.58 -4.41
CA ASN A 6 -2.76 25.73 -3.37
C ASN A 6 -2.74 24.26 -3.84
N ARG A 7 -1.61 23.55 -3.60
CA ARG A 7 -1.45 22.14 -3.95
C ARG A 7 -2.45 21.38 -3.11
N ALA A 8 -3.34 20.68 -3.77
CA ALA A 8 -4.22 19.74 -3.10
C ALA A 8 -3.37 18.85 -2.19
N ARG A 9 -3.65 18.85 -0.91
CA ARG A 9 -2.95 18.04 0.09
C ARG A 9 -3.92 17.01 0.64
N ALA A 10 -3.40 15.82 0.89
CA ALA A 10 -4.11 14.78 1.61
C ALA A 10 -3.25 14.32 2.78
N ASP A 11 -3.88 13.92 3.87
CA ASP A 11 -3.21 13.47 5.08
C ASP A 11 -3.02 11.93 5.04
N ILE A 12 -3.99 11.24 4.44
CA ILE A 12 -4.04 9.78 4.35
C ILE A 12 -4.20 9.38 2.88
N GLY A 13 -3.42 8.38 2.45
CA GLY A 13 -3.57 7.69 1.18
C GLY A 13 -4.26 6.35 1.37
N ILE A 14 -5.20 6.02 0.52
CA ILE A 14 -5.82 4.71 0.45
C ILE A 14 -5.54 4.14 -0.93
N ILE A 15 -4.91 2.98 -0.99
CA ILE A 15 -4.70 2.22 -2.22
C ILE A 15 -5.59 0.98 -2.15
N GLY A 16 -6.51 0.83 -3.11
CA GLY A 16 -7.43 -0.29 -3.09
C GLY A 16 -7.89 -0.75 -4.46
N GLY A 17 -8.64 -1.82 -4.46
CA GLY A 17 -9.28 -2.38 -5.66
C GLY A 17 -10.58 -1.67 -6.02
N SER A 18 -11.22 -2.18 -7.08
CA SER A 18 -12.53 -1.71 -7.54
C SER A 18 -13.57 -1.84 -6.42
N GLY A 19 -14.41 -0.83 -6.25
CA GLY A 19 -15.50 -0.83 -5.27
C GLY A 19 -15.23 -0.02 -4.00
N LEU A 20 -13.98 0.36 -3.71
CA LEU A 20 -13.67 1.21 -2.56
C LEU A 20 -13.77 2.72 -2.87
N TYR A 21 -14.03 3.10 -4.13
CA TYR A 21 -14.08 4.52 -4.54
C TYR A 21 -15.28 5.28 -3.96
N ASP A 22 -16.36 4.58 -3.71
CA ASP A 22 -17.60 5.13 -3.20
C ASP A 22 -17.64 4.93 -1.68
N VAL A 23 -16.83 5.69 -0.96
CA VAL A 23 -16.89 5.73 0.50
C VAL A 23 -18.03 6.65 0.89
N GLU A 24 -19.02 6.10 1.59
CA GLU A 24 -20.16 6.86 2.10
C GLU A 24 -19.68 8.00 3.00
N GLY A 25 -20.19 9.20 2.74
CA GLY A 25 -19.80 10.41 3.47
C GLY A 25 -18.56 11.12 2.92
N LEU A 26 -17.94 10.63 1.85
CA LEU A 26 -16.84 11.34 1.19
C LEU A 26 -17.38 12.62 0.51
N GLN A 27 -16.86 13.76 0.91
CA GLN A 27 -17.26 15.07 0.44
C GLN A 27 -16.16 15.73 -0.40
N LYS A 28 -16.51 16.79 -1.13
CA LYS A 28 -15.57 17.63 -1.91
C LYS A 28 -14.70 16.81 -2.86
N VAL A 29 -15.27 15.76 -3.46
CA VAL A 29 -14.55 14.84 -4.32
C VAL A 29 -14.02 15.54 -5.55
N LYS A 30 -12.72 15.39 -5.80
CA LYS A 30 -12.02 15.94 -6.97
C LYS A 30 -11.08 14.91 -7.55
N GLU A 31 -11.17 14.70 -8.85
CA GLU A 31 -10.20 13.89 -9.57
C GLU A 31 -8.96 14.71 -9.92
N LEU A 32 -7.79 14.12 -9.70
CA LEU A 32 -6.52 14.74 -10.00
C LEU A 32 -5.61 13.81 -10.79
N SER A 33 -5.23 14.23 -11.99
CA SER A 33 -4.17 13.57 -12.74
C SER A 33 -2.81 14.03 -12.21
N VAL A 34 -2.04 13.08 -11.67
CA VAL A 34 -0.70 13.35 -11.12
C VAL A 34 0.35 12.83 -12.08
N LYS A 35 1.24 13.73 -12.54
CA LYS A 35 2.44 13.34 -13.30
C LYS A 35 3.59 13.09 -12.34
N THR A 36 4.32 12.00 -12.52
CA THR A 36 5.47 11.67 -11.70
C THR A 36 6.73 11.47 -12.56
N PRO A 37 7.92 11.56 -11.98
CA PRO A 37 9.16 11.22 -12.69
C PRO A 37 9.28 9.72 -13.05
N PHE A 38 8.35 8.91 -12.58
CA PHE A 38 8.29 7.46 -12.82
C PHE A 38 7.15 7.08 -13.79
N GLY A 39 6.56 8.05 -14.47
CA GLY A 39 5.40 7.88 -15.34
C GLY A 39 4.09 8.24 -14.64
N VAL A 40 2.99 7.73 -15.19
CA VAL A 40 1.65 7.96 -14.65
C VAL A 40 1.28 6.88 -13.63
N PRO A 41 0.53 7.23 -12.56
CA PRO A 41 -0.10 6.25 -11.68
C PRO A 41 -1.11 5.36 -12.41
N SER A 42 -1.54 4.32 -11.73
CA SER A 42 -2.54 3.36 -12.26
C SER A 42 -3.86 4.01 -12.66
N ASP A 43 -4.22 5.11 -12.00
CA ASP A 43 -5.42 5.91 -12.29
C ASP A 43 -5.25 7.36 -11.81
N THR A 44 -6.25 8.21 -12.08
CA THR A 44 -6.38 9.51 -11.42
C THR A 44 -6.55 9.30 -9.91
N VAL A 45 -5.99 10.20 -9.13
CA VAL A 45 -6.17 10.20 -7.67
C VAL A 45 -7.47 10.91 -7.33
N LEU A 46 -8.36 10.25 -6.60
CA LEU A 46 -9.53 10.88 -6.02
C LEU A 46 -9.15 11.56 -4.71
N LEU A 47 -9.28 12.86 -4.67
CA LEU A 47 -9.16 13.63 -3.43
C LEU A 47 -10.55 13.86 -2.86
N GLY A 48 -10.68 13.72 -1.56
CA GLY A 48 -11.92 13.97 -0.87
C GLY A 48 -11.69 14.31 0.60
N GLU A 49 -12.75 14.60 1.28
CA GLU A 49 -12.76 14.87 2.72
C GLU A 49 -13.79 13.96 3.39
N LEU A 50 -13.35 13.20 4.37
CA LEU A 50 -14.19 12.31 5.18
C LEU A 50 -14.09 12.76 6.63
N ASP A 51 -15.21 13.23 7.18
CA ASP A 51 -15.30 13.74 8.56
C ASP A 51 -14.19 14.79 8.88
N GLY A 52 -13.90 15.69 7.93
CA GLY A 52 -12.88 16.74 8.04
C GLY A 52 -11.45 16.29 7.73
N ILE A 53 -11.22 15.01 7.46
CA ILE A 53 -9.90 14.45 7.15
C ILE A 53 -9.74 14.34 5.64
N ARG A 54 -8.63 14.89 5.11
CA ARG A 54 -8.35 14.86 3.68
C ARG A 54 -7.74 13.54 3.25
N ILE A 55 -8.36 12.88 2.29
CA ILE A 55 -8.00 11.57 1.79
C ILE A 55 -7.61 11.64 0.32
N ALA A 56 -6.56 10.92 -0.05
CA ALA A 56 -6.20 10.61 -1.42
C ALA A 56 -6.47 9.13 -1.68
N PHE A 57 -7.37 8.83 -2.58
CA PHE A 57 -7.72 7.48 -2.96
C PHE A 57 -7.14 7.15 -4.33
N LEU A 58 -6.48 5.98 -4.46
CA LEU A 58 -5.90 5.51 -5.72
C LEU A 58 -6.33 4.07 -6.03
N SER A 59 -6.90 3.89 -7.24
CA SER A 59 -7.18 2.56 -7.78
C SER A 59 -5.90 1.85 -8.19
N ARG A 60 -5.56 0.76 -7.50
CA ARG A 60 -4.35 0.00 -7.79
C ARG A 60 -4.33 -0.60 -9.19
N HIS A 61 -5.45 -1.14 -9.63
CA HIS A 61 -5.61 -1.79 -10.93
C HIS A 61 -6.23 -0.90 -12.01
N GLY A 62 -6.41 0.40 -11.72
CA GLY A 62 -7.20 1.29 -12.55
C GLY A 62 -8.70 0.97 -12.52
N ARG A 63 -9.53 1.94 -12.92
CA ARG A 63 -10.98 1.71 -13.03
C ARG A 63 -11.24 0.61 -14.07
N GLY A 64 -12.14 -0.30 -13.71
CA GLY A 64 -12.45 -1.46 -14.54
C GLY A 64 -11.43 -2.59 -14.47
N HIS A 65 -10.49 -2.54 -13.49
CA HIS A 65 -9.50 -3.61 -13.24
C HIS A 65 -8.68 -3.98 -14.49
N ARG A 66 -8.20 -2.99 -15.23
CA ARG A 66 -7.53 -3.15 -16.55
C ARG A 66 -6.02 -3.32 -16.47
N VAL A 67 -5.43 -3.15 -15.28
CA VAL A 67 -3.99 -3.26 -15.05
C VAL A 67 -3.73 -4.50 -14.21
N ASN A 68 -2.99 -5.47 -14.74
CA ASN A 68 -2.64 -6.66 -13.97
C ASN A 68 -1.57 -6.34 -12.89
N PRO A 69 -1.38 -7.22 -11.89
CA PRO A 69 -0.48 -6.94 -10.77
C PRO A 69 0.95 -6.57 -11.15
N SER A 70 1.48 -7.13 -12.25
CA SER A 70 2.86 -6.87 -12.69
C SER A 70 3.00 -5.66 -13.60
N GLU A 71 1.89 -5.14 -14.12
CA GLU A 71 1.85 -3.91 -14.93
C GLU A 71 1.63 -2.65 -14.10
N ILE A 72 1.29 -2.80 -12.82
CA ILE A 72 1.07 -1.67 -11.90
C ILE A 72 2.36 -0.84 -11.80
N ASN A 73 2.24 0.45 -12.05
CA ASN A 73 3.34 1.39 -11.83
C ASN A 73 3.42 1.78 -10.35
N TYR A 74 3.90 0.85 -9.51
CA TYR A 74 3.99 1.05 -8.05
C TYR A 74 4.80 2.29 -7.68
N ARG A 75 5.90 2.59 -8.40
CA ARG A 75 6.70 3.79 -8.15
C ARG A 75 5.89 5.06 -8.38
N ALA A 76 5.17 5.14 -9.49
CA ALA A 76 4.31 6.29 -9.76
C ALA A 76 3.19 6.43 -8.73
N ASN A 77 2.57 5.33 -8.31
CA ASN A 77 1.51 5.32 -7.31
C ASN A 77 1.98 5.90 -5.97
N ILE A 78 3.06 5.37 -5.42
CA ILE A 78 3.61 5.81 -4.12
C ILE A 78 4.15 7.23 -4.21
N TYR A 79 4.86 7.58 -5.29
CA TYR A 79 5.36 8.93 -5.49
C TYR A 79 4.24 9.97 -5.61
N ALA A 80 3.17 9.63 -6.32
CA ALA A 80 2.00 10.51 -6.46
C ALA A 80 1.38 10.82 -5.09
N LEU A 81 1.14 9.81 -4.27
CA LEU A 81 0.61 9.99 -2.91
C LEU A 81 1.55 10.86 -2.06
N LYS A 82 2.86 10.56 -2.09
CA LYS A 82 3.87 11.38 -1.39
C LYS A 82 3.84 12.84 -1.84
N SER A 83 3.70 13.10 -3.15
CA SER A 83 3.66 14.45 -3.71
C SER A 83 2.43 15.26 -3.30
N LEU A 84 1.34 14.58 -2.93
CA LEU A 84 0.12 15.18 -2.40
C LEU A 84 0.20 15.49 -0.90
N GLY A 85 1.28 15.11 -0.24
CA GLY A 85 1.51 15.35 1.19
C GLY A 85 1.07 14.20 2.09
N VAL A 86 0.65 13.07 1.51
CA VAL A 86 0.31 11.86 2.26
C VAL A 86 1.48 11.42 3.14
N ARG A 87 1.17 11.04 4.36
CA ARG A 87 2.12 10.50 5.33
C ARG A 87 1.83 9.05 5.70
N ARG A 88 0.61 8.60 5.51
CA ARG A 88 0.12 7.27 5.88
C ARG A 88 -0.64 6.66 4.73
N VAL A 89 -0.29 5.44 4.39
CA VAL A 89 -0.92 4.68 3.32
C VAL A 89 -1.59 3.45 3.93
N ILE A 90 -2.89 3.33 3.70
CA ILE A 90 -3.65 2.13 4.00
C ILE A 90 -3.86 1.39 2.67
N SER A 91 -3.31 0.19 2.60
CA SER A 91 -3.49 -0.72 1.47
C SER A 91 -4.66 -1.65 1.75
N VAL A 92 -5.64 -1.69 0.87
CA VAL A 92 -6.74 -2.66 0.95
C VAL A 92 -6.58 -3.67 -0.18
N SER A 93 -6.55 -4.96 0.18
CA SER A 93 -6.25 -6.05 -0.74
C SER A 93 -7.15 -7.25 -0.48
N ALA A 94 -7.73 -7.82 -1.52
CA ALA A 94 -8.32 -9.15 -1.46
C ALA A 94 -7.22 -10.20 -1.42
N VAL A 95 -7.38 -11.23 -0.60
CA VAL A 95 -6.39 -12.28 -0.37
C VAL A 95 -7.04 -13.64 -0.21
N GLY A 96 -6.31 -14.68 -0.59
CA GLY A 96 -6.63 -16.05 -0.21
C GLY A 96 -6.11 -16.33 1.21
N SER A 97 -6.88 -17.08 2.00
CA SER A 97 -6.45 -17.56 3.30
C SER A 97 -5.56 -18.80 3.17
N MET A 98 -4.48 -18.82 3.96
CA MET A 98 -3.56 -19.96 4.05
C MET A 98 -3.75 -20.77 5.37
N LYS A 99 -4.75 -20.41 6.19
CA LYS A 99 -5.02 -21.02 7.49
C LYS A 99 -6.50 -21.33 7.67
N GLU A 100 -6.82 -22.49 8.28
CA GLU A 100 -8.19 -22.86 8.65
C GLU A 100 -8.88 -21.82 9.56
N SER A 101 -8.09 -21.18 10.44
CA SER A 101 -8.61 -20.20 11.40
C SER A 101 -8.96 -18.85 10.78
N ILE A 102 -8.52 -18.58 9.56
CA ILE A 102 -8.82 -17.35 8.83
C ILE A 102 -9.84 -17.68 7.75
N LYS A 103 -11.08 -17.32 7.99
CA LYS A 103 -12.20 -17.67 7.10
C LYS A 103 -12.43 -16.61 6.02
N PRO A 104 -12.99 -16.97 4.86
CA PRO A 104 -13.54 -15.99 3.93
C PRO A 104 -14.51 -15.03 4.66
N GLY A 105 -14.32 -13.73 4.46
CA GLY A 105 -15.02 -12.68 5.22
C GLY A 105 -14.21 -12.08 6.37
N ASP A 106 -13.17 -12.75 6.84
CA ASP A 106 -12.31 -12.23 7.90
C ASP A 106 -11.36 -11.13 7.38
N VAL A 107 -10.96 -10.27 8.29
CA VAL A 107 -9.93 -9.24 8.07
C VAL A 107 -8.61 -9.71 8.65
N VAL A 108 -7.53 -9.56 7.91
CA VAL A 108 -6.17 -9.82 8.39
C VAL A 108 -5.36 -8.53 8.32
N LEU A 109 -4.62 -8.22 9.37
CA LEU A 109 -3.67 -7.12 9.43
C LEU A 109 -2.25 -7.70 9.47
N PRO A 110 -1.68 -8.10 8.31
CA PRO A 110 -0.38 -8.77 8.27
C PRO A 110 0.72 -7.80 8.72
N ASP A 111 1.74 -8.32 9.36
CA ASP A 111 2.90 -7.56 9.84
C ASP A 111 4.21 -8.00 9.17
N GLN A 112 4.19 -9.10 8.40
CA GLN A 112 5.34 -9.62 7.67
C GLN A 112 4.99 -9.96 6.22
N PHE A 113 6.01 -9.92 5.36
CA PHE A 113 5.89 -10.25 3.94
C PHE A 113 6.94 -11.27 3.49
N ILE A 114 6.53 -12.17 2.58
CA ILE A 114 7.44 -12.94 1.74
C ILE A 114 7.20 -12.51 0.29
N ASP A 115 8.26 -12.05 -0.39
CA ASP A 115 8.21 -11.54 -1.76
C ASP A 115 8.63 -12.61 -2.77
N LEU A 116 7.68 -13.08 -3.55
CA LEU A 116 7.90 -13.99 -4.68
C LEU A 116 7.72 -13.29 -6.03
N THR A 117 7.62 -11.95 -6.04
CA THR A 117 7.52 -11.19 -7.29
C THR A 117 8.88 -11.15 -8.01
N LYS A 118 8.88 -11.19 -9.35
CA LYS A 118 10.10 -11.37 -10.14
C LYS A 118 10.38 -10.22 -11.12
N ARG A 119 9.33 -9.58 -11.66
CA ARG A 119 9.46 -8.62 -12.76
C ARG A 119 9.15 -7.18 -12.36
N ARG A 120 8.99 -6.90 -11.07
CA ARG A 120 8.56 -5.60 -10.56
C ARG A 120 9.76 -4.79 -10.08
N VAL A 121 9.79 -3.51 -10.45
CA VAL A 121 10.78 -2.59 -9.89
C VAL A 121 10.42 -2.27 -8.45
N SER A 122 11.30 -2.61 -7.52
CA SER A 122 11.03 -2.58 -6.07
C SER A 122 11.78 -1.48 -5.32
N THR A 123 12.41 -0.54 -6.03
CA THR A 123 13.15 0.58 -5.42
C THR A 123 13.03 1.85 -6.25
N PHE A 124 13.13 3.01 -5.58
CA PHE A 124 13.35 4.31 -6.22
C PHE A 124 14.85 4.57 -6.48
N PHE A 125 15.72 3.89 -5.75
CA PHE A 125 17.16 4.12 -5.72
C PHE A 125 17.89 3.20 -6.69
N GLU A 126 18.03 3.67 -7.93
CA GLU A 126 18.72 2.98 -9.02
C GLU A 126 19.51 4.00 -9.87
N GLY A 127 20.37 3.52 -10.76
CA GLY A 127 21.05 4.37 -11.75
C GLY A 127 22.11 5.32 -11.18
N GLY A 128 22.63 5.07 -9.96
CA GLY A 128 23.72 5.86 -9.37
C GLY A 128 23.42 6.48 -8.02
N ILE A 129 22.27 6.19 -7.43
CA ILE A 129 22.00 6.44 -6.00
C ILE A 129 21.54 5.13 -5.38
N VAL A 130 22.18 4.73 -4.29
CA VAL A 130 21.89 3.49 -3.58
C VAL A 130 21.46 3.80 -2.14
N ALA A 131 20.36 3.19 -1.72
CA ALA A 131 19.89 3.27 -0.34
C ALA A 131 19.53 1.87 0.17
N HIS A 132 19.88 1.59 1.42
CA HIS A 132 19.53 0.35 2.12
C HIS A 132 18.62 0.68 3.30
N VAL A 133 17.32 0.75 3.05
CA VAL A 133 16.34 0.99 4.10
C VAL A 133 16.12 -0.27 4.94
N ALA A 134 16.02 -0.11 6.26
CA ALA A 134 15.66 -1.22 7.14
C ALA A 134 14.21 -1.67 6.86
N PHE A 135 14.03 -2.97 6.66
CA PHE A 135 12.75 -3.59 6.27
C PHE A 135 12.41 -4.85 7.08
N GLY A 136 13.07 -5.06 8.23
CA GLY A 136 12.75 -6.16 9.16
C GLY A 136 11.32 -6.07 9.72
N ASP A 137 10.86 -4.84 10.00
CA ASP A 137 9.48 -4.53 10.38
C ASP A 137 8.81 -3.73 9.25
N PRO A 138 8.27 -4.39 8.21
CA PRO A 138 7.81 -3.73 6.99
C PRO A 138 6.55 -2.88 7.18
N VAL A 139 5.75 -3.18 8.21
CA VAL A 139 4.46 -2.53 8.49
C VAL A 139 4.62 -1.53 9.64
N CYS A 140 3.91 -0.42 9.55
CA CYS A 140 3.87 0.56 10.63
C CYS A 140 3.00 0.05 11.79
N ALA A 141 3.62 -0.29 12.91
CA ALA A 141 2.93 -0.84 14.09
C ALA A 141 1.82 0.08 14.62
N SER A 142 2.08 1.40 14.67
CA SER A 142 1.10 2.38 15.15
C SER A 142 -0.10 2.50 14.21
N LEU A 143 0.12 2.46 12.90
CA LEU A 143 -0.96 2.43 11.91
C LEU A 143 -1.75 1.13 11.99
N GLY A 144 -1.05 -0.02 12.14
CA GLY A 144 -1.68 -1.33 12.32
C GLY A 144 -2.55 -1.40 13.58
N ALA A 145 -2.10 -0.81 14.70
CA ALA A 145 -2.88 -0.74 15.93
C ALA A 145 -4.19 0.07 15.74
N ALA A 146 -4.11 1.24 15.11
CA ALA A 146 -5.29 2.05 14.84
C ALA A 146 -6.32 1.32 13.93
N LEU A 147 -5.83 0.55 12.96
CA LEU A 147 -6.68 -0.28 12.10
C LEU A 147 -7.30 -1.47 12.86
N LEU A 148 -6.57 -2.06 13.81
CA LEU A 148 -7.06 -3.14 14.65
C LEU A 148 -8.21 -2.67 15.54
N ASP A 149 -8.04 -1.54 16.21
CA ASP A 149 -9.06 -0.96 17.08
C ASP A 149 -10.33 -0.60 16.29
N ALA A 150 -10.16 -0.06 15.09
CA ALA A 150 -11.27 0.21 14.19
C ALA A 150 -11.98 -1.07 13.72
N ALA A 151 -11.23 -2.14 13.42
CA ALA A 151 -11.81 -3.43 13.03
C ALA A 151 -12.68 -4.01 14.16
N HIS A 152 -12.21 -3.98 15.39
CA HIS A 152 -12.99 -4.38 16.56
C HIS A 152 -14.24 -3.51 16.74
N THR A 153 -14.11 -2.19 16.58
CA THR A 153 -15.23 -1.25 16.73
C THR A 153 -16.36 -1.52 15.72
N VAL A 154 -16.02 -1.92 14.50
CA VAL A 154 -17.03 -2.26 13.48
C VAL A 154 -17.54 -3.71 13.59
N GLY A 155 -17.07 -4.49 14.56
CA GLY A 155 -17.46 -5.88 14.78
C GLY A 155 -16.89 -6.87 13.75
N ALA A 156 -15.73 -6.54 13.15
CA ALA A 156 -15.07 -7.44 12.23
C ALA A 156 -14.38 -8.59 12.98
N THR A 157 -14.42 -9.80 12.42
CA THR A 157 -13.49 -10.86 12.80
C THR A 157 -12.13 -10.48 12.23
N VAL A 158 -11.17 -10.13 13.10
CA VAL A 158 -9.86 -9.63 12.69
C VAL A 158 -8.73 -10.45 13.28
N HIS A 159 -7.75 -10.78 12.43
CA HIS A 159 -6.53 -11.47 12.78
C HIS A 159 -5.35 -10.48 12.74
N ARG A 160 -4.72 -10.28 13.88
CA ARG A 160 -3.55 -9.40 13.99
C ARG A 160 -2.27 -10.16 13.69
N GLY A 161 -1.44 -9.57 12.84
CA GLY A 161 -0.14 -10.14 12.46
C GLY A 161 -0.24 -11.24 11.42
N GLY A 162 0.89 -11.86 11.17
CA GLY A 162 1.04 -12.98 10.25
C GLY A 162 1.69 -12.58 8.92
N VAL A 163 2.08 -13.61 8.18
CA VAL A 163 2.85 -13.48 6.95
C VAL A 163 1.92 -13.38 5.75
N TYR A 164 2.05 -12.29 5.00
CA TYR A 164 1.46 -12.14 3.67
C TYR A 164 2.48 -12.59 2.63
N ILE A 165 2.18 -13.66 1.90
CA ILE A 165 2.98 -14.06 0.74
C ILE A 165 2.49 -13.32 -0.50
N CYS A 166 3.40 -12.66 -1.20
CA CYS A 166 3.09 -11.89 -2.41
C CYS A 166 3.62 -12.62 -3.62
N ILE A 167 2.72 -13.22 -4.41
CA ILE A 167 3.06 -13.89 -5.66
C ILE A 167 2.99 -12.94 -6.85
N GLU A 168 3.63 -13.32 -7.96
CA GLU A 168 3.65 -12.49 -9.18
C GLU A 168 2.26 -12.31 -9.79
N GLY A 169 1.47 -13.37 -9.89
CA GLY A 169 0.24 -13.34 -10.67
C GLY A 169 0.48 -13.18 -12.19
N PRO A 170 -0.55 -12.96 -13.02
CA PRO A 170 -1.98 -12.92 -12.64
C PRO A 170 -2.60 -14.28 -12.35
N GLN A 171 -1.89 -15.40 -12.64
CA GLN A 171 -2.36 -16.75 -12.33
C GLN A 171 -2.35 -16.95 -10.80
N PHE A 172 -3.32 -17.72 -10.32
CA PHE A 172 -3.33 -18.21 -8.95
C PHE A 172 -2.27 -19.30 -8.74
N SER A 173 -2.01 -19.64 -7.50
CA SER A 173 -1.07 -20.69 -7.11
C SER A 173 -1.52 -22.06 -7.62
N THR A 174 -0.54 -22.90 -7.93
CA THR A 174 -0.78 -24.34 -8.03
C THR A 174 -0.99 -24.95 -6.62
N LYS A 175 -1.64 -26.11 -6.54
CA LYS A 175 -1.76 -26.83 -5.26
C LYS A 175 -0.40 -27.14 -4.62
N GLY A 176 0.63 -27.38 -5.41
CA GLY A 176 2.00 -27.60 -4.93
C GLY A 176 2.59 -26.36 -4.27
N GLU A 177 2.47 -25.20 -4.93
CA GLU A 177 2.90 -23.91 -4.38
C GLU A 177 2.12 -23.58 -3.10
N SER A 178 0.81 -23.71 -3.12
CA SER A 178 -0.05 -23.42 -1.98
C SER A 178 0.33 -24.25 -0.74
N ARG A 179 0.60 -25.56 -0.91
CA ARG A 179 1.09 -26.42 0.18
C ARG A 179 2.45 -25.95 0.71
N LEU A 180 3.38 -25.57 -0.17
CA LEU A 180 4.68 -25.06 0.21
C LEU A 180 4.56 -23.76 1.02
N TYR A 181 3.72 -22.83 0.57
CA TYR A 181 3.53 -21.55 1.25
C TYR A 181 2.92 -21.72 2.66
N ARG A 182 2.02 -22.69 2.81
CA ARG A 182 1.49 -23.07 4.13
C ARG A 182 2.59 -23.62 5.04
N GLN A 183 3.48 -24.45 4.53
CA GLN A 183 4.65 -24.95 5.29
C GLN A 183 5.59 -23.82 5.71
N TRP A 184 5.71 -22.74 4.93
CA TRP A 184 6.47 -21.55 5.30
C TRP A 184 5.75 -20.66 6.33
N GLY A 185 4.56 -21.06 6.77
CA GLY A 185 3.81 -20.31 7.78
C GLY A 185 3.01 -19.12 7.24
N ALA A 186 2.77 -19.05 5.93
CA ALA A 186 1.92 -18.02 5.34
C ALA A 186 0.55 -17.98 6.02
N SER A 187 0.07 -16.76 6.28
CA SER A 187 -1.28 -16.53 6.81
C SER A 187 -2.25 -16.20 5.71
N VAL A 188 -1.82 -15.40 4.75
CA VAL A 188 -2.60 -15.01 3.58
C VAL A 188 -1.70 -14.93 2.35
N ILE A 189 -2.33 -15.04 1.17
CA ILE A 189 -1.69 -14.93 -0.12
C ILE A 189 -2.37 -13.87 -0.97
N GLY A 190 -1.57 -13.08 -1.67
CA GLY A 190 -2.08 -12.08 -2.61
C GLY A 190 -1.02 -11.66 -3.62
N MET A 191 -1.31 -10.63 -4.41
CA MET A 191 -0.47 -10.28 -5.56
C MET A 191 0.07 -8.85 -5.54
N THR A 192 -0.27 -8.00 -4.53
CA THR A 192 -0.13 -6.56 -4.73
C THR A 192 0.64 -5.79 -3.66
N ASN A 193 0.83 -6.38 -2.46
CA ASN A 193 1.47 -5.65 -1.36
C ASN A 193 2.98 -5.41 -1.58
N LEU A 194 3.59 -6.21 -2.44
CA LEU A 194 4.96 -5.99 -2.87
C LEU A 194 5.02 -5.77 -4.39
N PRO A 195 5.79 -4.74 -4.79
CA PRO A 195 6.73 -3.90 -4.04
C PRO A 195 6.12 -2.67 -3.35
N GLU A 196 4.78 -2.55 -3.25
CA GLU A 196 4.09 -1.37 -2.71
C GLU A 196 4.63 -0.97 -1.32
N ALA A 197 4.75 -1.93 -0.41
CA ALA A 197 5.28 -1.70 0.95
C ALA A 197 6.75 -1.29 0.96
N LYS A 198 7.60 -1.88 0.09
CA LYS A 198 9.02 -1.50 -0.04
C LYS A 198 9.16 -0.05 -0.47
N LEU A 199 8.42 0.34 -1.50
CA LEU A 199 8.41 1.70 -2.02
C LEU A 199 7.82 2.71 -1.03
N ALA A 200 6.78 2.33 -0.28
CA ALA A 200 6.24 3.16 0.80
C ALA A 200 7.29 3.41 1.89
N ARG A 201 8.10 2.40 2.25
CA ARG A 201 9.21 2.54 3.20
C ARG A 201 10.28 3.50 2.68
N GLU A 202 10.72 3.36 1.44
CA GLU A 202 11.68 4.26 0.81
C GLU A 202 11.14 5.69 0.65
N ALA A 203 9.82 5.85 0.52
CA ALA A 203 9.16 7.16 0.50
C ALA A 203 8.89 7.71 1.91
N GLU A 204 9.35 7.04 2.98
CA GLU A 204 9.12 7.45 4.36
C GLU A 204 7.63 7.62 4.70
N LEU A 205 6.79 6.72 4.18
CA LEU A 205 5.36 6.64 4.48
C LEU A 205 5.09 5.55 5.51
N CYS A 206 4.20 5.80 6.46
CA CYS A 206 3.60 4.72 7.22
C CYS A 206 2.77 3.86 6.27
N TYR A 207 2.91 2.56 6.35
CA TYR A 207 2.19 1.62 5.51
C TYR A 207 1.61 0.50 6.35
N ALA A 208 0.34 0.17 6.13
CA ALA A 208 -0.31 -1.01 6.69
C ALA A 208 -1.35 -1.53 5.71
N THR A 209 -1.63 -2.83 5.82
CA THR A 209 -2.59 -3.51 4.96
C THR A 209 -3.82 -3.95 5.74
N VAL A 210 -4.99 -3.72 5.15
CA VAL A 210 -6.25 -4.37 5.48
C VAL A 210 -6.45 -5.46 4.42
N ALA A 211 -6.06 -6.68 4.74
CA ALA A 211 -6.24 -7.83 3.86
C ALA A 211 -7.62 -8.47 4.14
N LEU A 212 -8.40 -8.62 3.08
CA LEU A 212 -9.77 -9.12 3.13
C LEU A 212 -9.76 -10.55 2.59
N ALA A 213 -9.92 -11.54 3.44
CA ALA A 213 -9.95 -12.94 3.03
C ALA A 213 -11.20 -13.20 2.16
N THR A 214 -11.00 -13.69 0.94
CA THR A 214 -12.09 -13.97 -0.02
C THR A 214 -12.33 -15.45 -0.22
N ASP A 215 -11.31 -16.26 0.01
CA ASP A 215 -11.28 -17.69 -0.27
C ASP A 215 -10.16 -18.39 0.53
N TYR A 216 -10.06 -19.70 0.44
CA TYR A 216 -8.99 -20.51 1.05
C TYR A 216 -7.86 -20.87 0.08
N ASP A 217 -7.65 -20.08 -0.98
CA ASP A 217 -6.75 -20.46 -2.06
C ASP A 217 -7.10 -21.85 -2.61
N CYS A 218 -6.15 -22.60 -3.18
CA CYS A 218 -6.42 -23.92 -3.78
C CYS A 218 -6.04 -25.12 -2.90
N TRP A 219 -5.71 -24.89 -1.62
CA TRP A 219 -5.26 -25.97 -0.71
C TRP A 219 -6.39 -26.67 0.05
N HIS A 220 -7.55 -26.01 0.19
CA HIS A 220 -8.66 -26.53 0.98
C HIS A 220 -9.43 -27.61 0.21
N GLU A 221 -9.56 -28.78 0.83
CA GLU A 221 -10.07 -29.96 0.11
C GLU A 221 -11.60 -30.01 -0.03
N THR A 222 -12.31 -29.36 0.90
CA THR A 222 -13.79 -29.41 0.96
C THR A 222 -14.46 -28.22 0.29
N GLU A 223 -13.73 -27.18 -0.01
CA GLU A 223 -14.24 -26.04 -0.75
C GLU A 223 -14.11 -26.27 -2.26
N GLN A 224 -15.12 -25.89 -3.02
CA GLN A 224 -15.05 -25.92 -4.49
C GLN A 224 -13.84 -25.11 -4.99
N ALA A 225 -13.29 -25.52 -6.11
CA ALA A 225 -12.18 -24.78 -6.74
C ALA A 225 -12.50 -23.29 -6.77
N VAL A 226 -11.54 -22.47 -6.29
CA VAL A 226 -11.65 -21.02 -6.24
C VAL A 226 -12.01 -20.49 -7.62
N THR A 227 -13.21 -19.94 -7.78
CA THR A 227 -13.66 -19.31 -9.01
C THR A 227 -13.68 -17.79 -8.88
N VAL A 228 -13.48 -17.09 -9.97
CA VAL A 228 -13.57 -15.62 -9.97
C VAL A 228 -14.92 -15.14 -9.43
N ASP A 229 -16.00 -15.86 -9.70
CA ASP A 229 -17.35 -15.48 -9.27
C ASP A 229 -17.55 -15.63 -7.76
N SER A 230 -17.03 -16.69 -7.13
CA SER A 230 -17.07 -16.87 -5.68
C SER A 230 -16.25 -15.81 -4.95
N ILE A 231 -15.05 -15.49 -5.46
CA ILE A 231 -14.21 -14.40 -4.96
C ILE A 231 -14.95 -13.06 -5.04
N LEU A 232 -15.58 -12.75 -6.16
CA LEU A 232 -16.28 -11.48 -6.35
C LEU A 232 -17.49 -11.33 -5.40
N THR A 233 -18.18 -12.42 -5.10
CA THR A 233 -19.31 -12.41 -4.18
C THR A 233 -18.86 -12.08 -2.75
N THR A 234 -17.86 -12.78 -2.23
CA THR A 234 -17.27 -12.49 -0.91
C THR A 234 -16.64 -11.09 -0.89
N LEU A 235 -15.98 -10.69 -1.98
CA LEU A 235 -15.35 -9.37 -2.06
C LEU A 235 -16.39 -8.23 -1.93
N ARG A 236 -17.58 -8.36 -2.52
CA ARG A 236 -18.63 -7.33 -2.39
C ARG A 236 -19.04 -7.11 -0.94
N GLN A 237 -19.18 -8.19 -0.15
CA GLN A 237 -19.47 -8.10 1.29
C GLN A 237 -18.31 -7.48 2.05
N ASN A 238 -17.09 -7.90 1.76
CA ASN A 238 -15.87 -7.39 2.37
C ASN A 238 -15.63 -5.90 2.08
N VAL A 239 -16.03 -5.42 0.89
CA VAL A 239 -15.93 -3.99 0.54
C VAL A 239 -16.77 -3.12 1.47
N VAL A 240 -17.98 -3.56 1.81
CA VAL A 240 -18.86 -2.82 2.75
C VAL A 240 -18.20 -2.75 4.13
N LEU A 241 -17.65 -3.87 4.62
CA LEU A 241 -16.93 -3.92 5.88
C LEU A 241 -15.68 -3.02 5.85
N ALA A 242 -14.91 -3.09 4.78
CA ALA A 242 -13.70 -2.28 4.63
C ALA A 242 -14.01 -0.77 4.62
N LYS A 243 -15.08 -0.33 3.97
CA LYS A 243 -15.52 1.08 3.98
C LYS A 243 -15.83 1.55 5.40
N ARG A 244 -16.58 0.75 6.17
CA ARG A 244 -16.89 1.04 7.58
C ARG A 244 -15.62 1.09 8.43
N LEU A 245 -14.75 0.11 8.29
CA LEU A 245 -13.46 0.04 9.00
C LEU A 245 -12.60 1.27 8.68
N LEU A 246 -12.42 1.60 7.41
CA LEU A 246 -11.67 2.77 6.99
C LEU A 246 -12.22 4.04 7.60
N ARG A 247 -13.54 4.28 7.51
CA ARG A 247 -14.16 5.46 8.11
C ARG A 247 -13.92 5.55 9.61
N THR A 248 -14.11 4.45 10.32
CA THR A 248 -13.89 4.38 11.78
C THR A 248 -12.42 4.60 12.15
N ALA A 249 -11.48 4.16 11.32
CA ALA A 249 -10.06 4.31 11.57
C ALA A 249 -9.54 5.76 11.41
N MET A 250 -10.18 6.59 10.58
CA MET A 250 -9.63 7.89 10.15
C MET A 250 -9.17 8.79 11.30
N PRO A 251 -9.95 9.03 12.39
CA PRO A 251 -9.49 9.88 13.49
C PRO A 251 -8.22 9.36 14.15
N ALA A 252 -8.17 8.07 14.48
CA ALA A 252 -7.01 7.44 15.11
C ALA A 252 -5.79 7.41 14.20
N VAL A 253 -6.00 7.13 12.90
CA VAL A 253 -4.92 7.15 11.90
C VAL A 253 -4.32 8.55 11.76
N THR A 254 -5.12 9.60 11.85
CA THR A 254 -4.65 10.98 11.75
C THR A 254 -3.81 11.38 12.98
N ASP A 255 -4.13 10.85 14.15
CA ASP A 255 -3.44 11.16 15.41
C ASP A 255 -2.15 10.34 15.64
N VAL A 256 -1.77 9.42 14.76
CA VAL A 256 -0.48 8.70 14.84
C VAL A 256 0.68 9.71 14.84
N LYS A 257 1.20 10.04 16.02
CA LYS A 257 2.13 11.18 16.24
C LYS A 257 3.58 10.86 15.91
N SER A 258 4.06 9.66 16.20
CA SER A 258 5.46 9.30 15.99
C SER A 258 5.63 7.84 15.61
N CYS A 259 6.39 7.60 14.56
CA CYS A 259 6.91 6.29 14.19
C CYS A 259 8.23 6.46 13.43
N ASN A 260 9.05 5.44 13.40
CA ASN A 260 10.32 5.46 12.68
C ASN A 260 10.17 5.46 11.15
N CYS A 261 8.96 5.19 10.63
CA CYS A 261 8.71 5.16 9.18
C CYS A 261 9.12 6.47 8.49
N GLN A 262 8.88 7.62 9.13
CA GLN A 262 9.19 8.94 8.58
C GLN A 262 10.69 9.30 8.63
N ARG A 263 11.54 8.40 9.10
CA ARG A 263 13.00 8.53 9.16
C ARG A 263 13.72 7.37 8.47
N ALA A 264 13.02 6.61 7.63
CA ALA A 264 13.56 5.41 7.01
C ALA A 264 14.77 5.66 6.10
N LEU A 265 14.90 6.87 5.55
CA LEU A 265 16.06 7.28 4.74
C LEU A 265 17.19 7.90 5.55
N GLN A 266 16.96 8.21 6.84
CA GLN A 266 18.02 8.70 7.69
C GLN A 266 19.12 7.63 7.77
N ASP A 267 20.33 7.99 7.36
CA ASP A 267 21.51 7.10 7.30
C ASP A 267 21.39 5.88 6.35
N ALA A 268 20.33 5.79 5.53
CA ALA A 268 20.12 4.69 4.60
C ALA A 268 20.80 4.90 3.24
N ILE A 269 21.02 6.14 2.82
CA ILE A 269 21.62 6.47 1.53
C ILE A 269 23.15 6.39 1.66
N ILE A 270 23.75 5.40 0.99
CA ILE A 270 25.20 5.16 1.06
C ILE A 270 26.00 5.86 -0.05
N THR A 271 25.33 6.27 -1.14
CA THR A 271 26.01 7.04 -2.19
C THR A 271 26.39 8.42 -1.67
N ALA A 272 27.68 8.76 -1.74
CA ALA A 272 28.17 10.07 -1.34
C ALA A 272 27.50 11.20 -2.15
N PRO A 273 27.12 12.32 -1.51
CA PRO A 273 26.35 13.39 -2.17
C PRO A 273 27.00 13.99 -3.43
N ASP A 274 28.34 14.02 -3.48
CA ASP A 274 29.11 14.51 -4.61
C ASP A 274 29.19 13.51 -5.77
N ARG A 275 28.84 12.25 -5.55
CA ARG A 275 28.79 11.19 -6.54
C ARG A 275 27.39 10.96 -7.13
N MET A 276 26.38 11.61 -6.59
CA MET A 276 25.01 11.47 -7.07
C MET A 276 24.82 12.17 -8.41
N PRO A 277 24.32 11.49 -9.47
CA PRO A 277 24.01 12.13 -10.73
C PRO A 277 22.98 13.26 -10.53
N ALA A 278 23.27 14.45 -11.03
CA ALA A 278 22.42 15.64 -10.83
C ALA A 278 20.99 15.45 -11.38
N SER A 279 20.84 14.72 -12.49
CA SER A 279 19.52 14.39 -13.07
C SER A 279 18.70 13.51 -12.12
N LEU A 280 19.33 12.48 -11.54
CA LEU A 280 18.69 11.54 -10.65
C LEU A 280 18.36 12.20 -9.31
N ARG A 281 19.26 13.05 -8.80
CA ARG A 281 19.00 13.86 -7.60
C ARG A 281 17.75 14.75 -7.78
N ARG A 282 17.60 15.42 -8.93
CA ARG A 282 16.37 16.16 -9.25
C ARG A 282 15.14 15.28 -9.34
N LYS A 283 15.27 14.09 -9.95
CA LYS A 283 14.19 13.11 -10.07
C LYS A 283 13.69 12.65 -8.69
N LEU A 284 14.60 12.46 -7.73
CA LEU A 284 14.33 11.95 -6.39
C LEU A 284 14.15 13.06 -5.33
N ALA A 285 14.21 14.33 -5.70
CA ALA A 285 14.22 15.45 -4.75
C ALA A 285 13.13 15.38 -3.68
N LEU A 286 11.89 15.01 -4.06
CA LEU A 286 10.78 14.84 -3.13
C LEU A 286 11.06 13.83 -2.01
N LEU A 287 11.87 12.81 -2.29
CA LEU A 287 12.19 11.73 -1.37
C LEU A 287 13.43 12.04 -0.52
N ILE A 288 14.47 12.65 -1.12
CA ILE A 288 15.80 12.73 -0.52
C ILE A 288 16.20 14.11 0.00
N ASP A 289 15.56 15.22 -0.41
CA ASP A 289 16.03 16.58 -0.08
C ASP A 289 16.05 16.86 1.43
N ARG A 290 15.27 16.10 2.22
CA ARG A 290 15.29 16.20 3.67
C ARG A 290 16.55 15.60 4.30
N VAL A 291 17.07 14.53 3.71
CA VAL A 291 18.23 13.76 4.24
C VAL A 291 19.52 14.06 3.48
N VAL A 292 19.41 14.54 2.25
CA VAL A 292 20.55 14.97 1.41
C VAL A 292 20.32 16.43 1.00
N PRO A 293 20.60 17.38 1.89
CA PRO A 293 20.34 18.79 1.59
C PRO A 293 21.16 19.29 0.39
N VAL A 294 20.55 20.10 -0.45
CA VAL A 294 21.24 20.77 -1.54
C VAL A 294 22.25 21.73 -0.91
N LYS A 295 23.56 21.54 -1.15
CA LYS A 295 24.55 22.61 -0.85
C LYS A 295 24.08 23.85 -1.62
N LYS A 296 23.60 24.88 -0.91
CA LYS A 296 23.41 26.21 -1.49
C LYS A 296 24.79 26.60 -1.99
N GLY A 297 24.92 26.76 -3.31
CA GLY A 297 26.16 27.22 -3.90
C GLY A 297 26.58 28.49 -3.20
N ILE A 298 27.83 28.54 -2.77
CA ILE A 298 28.52 29.77 -2.43
C ILE A 298 28.50 30.55 -3.74
N GLN A 299 27.75 31.66 -3.78
CA GLN A 299 27.80 32.61 -4.86
C GLN A 299 29.19 33.28 -4.89
#